data_7d3609fd0572c6d145c41dd1e17748a4
#
_entry.id   7d3609fd0572c6d145c41dd1e17748a4
#
_cell.length_a   1.000
_cell.length_b   1.000
_cell.length_c   1.000
_cell.angle_alpha   90.00
_cell.angle_beta   90.00
_cell.angle_gamma   90.00
#
_symmetry.space_group_name_H-M   'P 1'
#
loop_
_entity.id
_entity.type
_entity.pdbx_description
1 polymer ?
#
loop_
_entity_poly.entity_id
_entity_poly.type
_entity_poly.pdbx_seq_one_letter_code
_entity_poly.pdbx_strand_id
1 'polypeptide(L)'
;HRIARRQRQMCIRDRASFILIIFWASFEQAGGLMNIFAYQKTDRFIGFLNFEVPASWFQSINPLMIIFLGFSVAQFWFFIERKKIINSSIFKISTGLIIMGLGFVFMFFAALEYEVLGKSSMYWLVLAYLFHTVGELCASPVILSYITKLSPQRLVSSIMGIYFAAIGIGNKLAGTIGQNSEKLGEKFIFIGITCVCMIVGFTVILFSRKLSKLSHGLDN
;
A
#
# COMPACT_ATOMS: atom_id res chain seq x y z
N HIS A 1 -30.81 -11.29 -17.85
CA HIS A 1 -30.30 -11.28 -16.48
C HIS A 1 -28.85 -11.79 -16.35
N ARG A 2 -28.46 -12.89 -17.02
CA ARG A 2 -27.09 -13.48 -16.92
C ARG A 2 -26.01 -12.56 -17.57
N ILE A 3 -26.29 -11.91 -18.67
CA ILE A 3 -25.35 -11.01 -19.37
C ILE A 3 -25.07 -9.77 -18.53
N ALA A 4 -26.10 -9.13 -17.99
CA ALA A 4 -25.96 -7.97 -17.12
C ALA A 4 -25.19 -8.29 -15.81
N ARG A 5 -25.34 -9.51 -15.28
CA ARG A 5 -24.59 -9.97 -14.11
C ARG A 5 -23.10 -10.16 -14.45
N ARG A 6 -22.78 -10.74 -15.62
CA ARG A 6 -21.38 -10.88 -16.09
C ARG A 6 -20.71 -9.53 -16.37
N GLN A 7 -21.41 -8.59 -16.99
CA GLN A 7 -20.89 -7.24 -17.23
C GLN A 7 -20.59 -6.50 -15.94
N ARG A 8 -21.48 -6.59 -14.93
CA ARG A 8 -21.25 -5.98 -13.60
C ARG A 8 -20.04 -6.58 -12.88
N GLN A 9 -19.87 -7.90 -12.94
CA GLN A 9 -18.71 -8.58 -12.35
C GLN A 9 -17.40 -8.20 -13.04
N MET A 10 -17.41 -7.94 -14.37
CA MET A 10 -16.22 -7.42 -15.06
C MET A 10 -15.88 -6.00 -14.60
N CYS A 11 -16.85 -5.10 -14.51
CA CYS A 11 -16.62 -3.73 -14.04
C CYS A 11 -16.07 -3.66 -12.61
N ILE A 12 -16.47 -4.57 -11.71
CA ILE A 12 -15.96 -4.62 -10.33
C ILE A 12 -14.50 -5.10 -10.33
N ARG A 13 -14.18 -6.11 -11.14
CA ARG A 13 -12.80 -6.62 -11.27
C ARG A 13 -11.85 -5.58 -11.84
N ASP A 14 -12.27 -4.82 -12.87
CA ASP A 14 -11.44 -3.79 -13.48
C ASP A 14 -11.10 -2.67 -12.49
N ARG A 15 -12.08 -2.26 -11.68
CA ARG A 15 -11.88 -1.27 -10.62
C ARG A 15 -10.99 -1.78 -9.49
N ALA A 16 -11.17 -3.04 -9.09
CA ALA A 16 -10.33 -3.68 -8.09
C ALA A 16 -8.88 -3.81 -8.59
N SER A 17 -8.68 -4.17 -9.86
CA SER A 17 -7.34 -4.25 -10.47
C SER A 17 -6.65 -2.89 -10.51
N PHE A 18 -7.37 -1.81 -10.77
CA PHE A 18 -6.80 -0.47 -10.76
C PHE A 18 -6.30 -0.05 -9.35
N ILE A 19 -7.11 -0.29 -8.32
CA ILE A 19 -6.71 -0.02 -6.92
C ILE A 19 -5.49 -0.87 -6.56
N LEU A 20 -5.47 -2.12 -7.00
CA LEU A 20 -4.38 -3.05 -6.77
C LEU A 20 -3.06 -2.56 -7.39
N ILE A 21 -3.10 -2.09 -8.64
CA ILE A 21 -1.92 -1.55 -9.32
C ILE A 21 -1.37 -0.33 -8.56
N ILE A 22 -2.23 0.59 -8.14
CA ILE A 22 -1.81 1.78 -7.36
C ILE A 22 -1.22 1.36 -6.01
N PHE A 23 -1.87 0.41 -5.33
CA PHE A 23 -1.39 -0.10 -4.05
C PHE A 23 0.01 -0.68 -4.18
N TRP A 24 0.23 -1.59 -5.13
CA TRP A 24 1.54 -2.23 -5.31
C TRP A 24 2.59 -1.26 -5.87
N ALA A 25 2.21 -0.35 -6.77
CA ALA A 25 3.13 0.69 -7.25
C ALA A 25 3.63 1.60 -6.12
N SER A 26 2.77 1.88 -5.13
CA SER A 26 3.15 2.66 -3.95
C SER A 26 3.95 1.82 -2.96
N PHE A 27 3.52 0.58 -2.69
CA PHE A 27 4.18 -0.32 -1.75
C PHE A 27 5.62 -0.65 -2.16
N GLU A 28 5.85 -0.94 -3.42
CA GLU A 28 7.16 -1.30 -3.96
C GLU A 28 8.18 -0.14 -3.95
N GLN A 29 7.74 1.10 -3.67
CA GLN A 29 8.68 2.19 -3.41
C GLN A 29 9.54 1.94 -2.16
N ALA A 30 9.09 1.11 -1.23
CA ALA A 30 9.85 0.71 -0.05
C ALA A 30 11.16 -0.02 -0.43
N GLY A 31 11.09 -0.93 -1.41
CA GLY A 31 12.28 -1.63 -1.93
C GLY A 31 13.09 -0.81 -2.94
N GLY A 32 12.46 0.17 -3.60
CA GLY A 32 13.07 1.02 -4.62
C GLY A 32 13.55 2.36 -4.08
N LEU A 33 12.75 3.39 -4.29
CA LEU A 33 13.13 4.78 -4.00
C LEU A 33 13.47 5.03 -2.53
N MET A 34 12.72 4.45 -1.59
CA MET A 34 13.00 4.64 -0.16
C MET A 34 14.32 4.00 0.25
N ASN A 35 14.70 2.87 -0.35
CA ASN A 35 15.98 2.23 -0.07
C ASN A 35 17.15 3.02 -0.65
N ILE A 36 16.99 3.59 -1.86
CA ILE A 36 17.97 4.51 -2.46
C ILE A 36 18.15 5.74 -1.58
N PHE A 37 17.03 6.33 -1.12
CA PHE A 37 17.04 7.48 -0.21
C PHE A 37 17.74 7.15 1.11
N ALA A 38 17.47 5.97 1.68
CA ALA A 38 18.14 5.48 2.89
C ALA A 38 19.66 5.39 2.72
N TYR A 39 20.11 4.91 1.56
CA TYR A 39 21.54 4.77 1.27
C TYR A 39 22.23 6.11 1.04
N GLN A 40 21.64 6.99 0.25
CA GLN A 40 22.30 8.21 -0.22
C GLN A 40 22.13 9.42 0.70
N LYS A 41 20.98 9.52 1.40
CA LYS A 41 20.53 10.77 2.02
C LYS A 41 20.23 10.68 3.51
N THR A 42 20.18 9.47 4.07
CA THR A 42 19.89 9.28 5.48
C THR A 42 21.17 9.14 6.30
N ASP A 43 21.21 9.84 7.44
CA ASP A 43 22.25 9.62 8.44
C ASP A 43 21.97 8.29 9.17
N ARG A 44 22.80 7.28 8.84
CA ARG A 44 22.64 5.91 9.34
C ARG A 44 23.62 5.57 10.45
N PHE A 45 24.35 6.58 10.94
CA PHE A 45 25.36 6.36 11.96
C PHE A 45 24.77 6.44 13.38
N ILE A 46 24.96 5.37 14.15
CA ILE A 46 24.57 5.30 15.56
C ILE A 46 25.79 5.56 16.43
N GLY A 47 25.94 6.81 16.90
CA GLY A 47 27.16 7.27 17.58
C GLY A 47 27.54 6.47 18.82
N PHE A 48 26.57 6.08 19.67
CA PHE A 48 26.85 5.33 20.92
C PHE A 48 27.29 3.88 20.66
N LEU A 49 26.98 3.30 19.49
CA LEU A 49 27.41 1.95 19.08
C LEU A 49 28.58 2.00 18.12
N ASN A 50 29.00 3.19 17.68
CA ASN A 50 30.00 3.37 16.60
C ASN A 50 29.72 2.47 15.39
N PHE A 51 28.45 2.40 14.97
CA PHE A 51 27.97 1.49 13.96
C PHE A 51 27.12 2.21 12.92
N GLU A 52 27.39 1.94 11.64
CA GLU A 52 26.57 2.42 10.52
C GLU A 52 25.56 1.34 10.11
N VAL A 53 24.28 1.66 10.18
CA VAL A 53 23.19 0.76 9.81
C VAL A 53 23.17 0.55 8.30
N PRO A 54 23.27 -0.70 7.80
CA PRO A 54 23.13 -0.95 6.36
C PRO A 54 21.74 -0.51 5.86
N ALA A 55 21.69 0.18 4.72
CA ALA A 55 20.43 0.67 4.15
C ALA A 55 19.40 -0.45 3.92
N SER A 56 19.86 -1.64 3.54
CA SER A 56 19.01 -2.83 3.36
C SER A 56 18.29 -3.30 4.62
N TRP A 57 18.77 -2.95 5.82
CA TRP A 57 18.11 -3.32 7.07
C TRP A 57 16.77 -2.62 7.24
N PHE A 58 16.60 -1.43 6.66
CA PHE A 58 15.31 -0.74 6.70
C PHE A 58 14.20 -1.54 6.01
N GLN A 59 14.52 -2.29 4.96
CA GLN A 59 13.55 -3.19 4.32
C GLN A 59 13.11 -4.33 5.24
N SER A 60 13.99 -4.78 6.16
CA SER A 60 13.68 -5.82 7.14
C SER A 60 12.73 -5.33 8.25
N ILE A 61 12.53 -4.03 8.39
CA ILE A 61 11.57 -3.46 9.34
C ILE A 61 10.15 -3.91 8.98
N ASN A 62 9.80 -3.97 7.69
CA ASN A 62 8.47 -4.38 7.26
C ASN A 62 8.13 -5.83 7.73
N PRO A 63 8.86 -6.90 7.38
CA PRO A 63 8.55 -8.24 7.85
C PRO A 63 8.63 -8.37 9.39
N LEU A 64 9.53 -7.66 10.04
CA LEU A 64 9.59 -7.63 11.49
C LEU A 64 8.31 -7.05 12.09
N MET A 65 7.85 -5.90 11.60
CA MET A 65 6.61 -5.28 12.06
C MET A 65 5.37 -6.10 11.73
N ILE A 66 5.34 -6.86 10.61
CA ILE A 66 4.25 -7.78 10.31
C ILE A 66 4.08 -8.80 11.44
N ILE A 67 5.19 -9.36 11.97
CA ILE A 67 5.16 -10.33 13.06
C ILE A 67 4.54 -9.71 14.33
N PHE A 68 4.94 -8.50 14.69
CA PHE A 68 4.46 -7.85 15.92
C PHE A 68 3.06 -7.23 15.78
N LEU A 69 2.76 -6.63 14.64
CA LEU A 69 1.51 -5.88 14.44
C LEU A 69 0.39 -6.71 13.82
N GLY A 70 0.72 -7.83 13.16
CA GLY A 70 -0.26 -8.62 12.41
C GLY A 70 -1.43 -9.07 13.28
N PHE A 71 -1.15 -9.59 14.48
CA PHE A 71 -2.18 -9.98 15.44
C PHE A 71 -3.04 -8.78 15.88
N SER A 72 -2.41 -7.66 16.22
CA SER A 72 -3.10 -6.46 16.71
C SER A 72 -4.01 -5.86 15.64
N VAL A 73 -3.56 -5.78 14.40
CA VAL A 73 -4.36 -5.29 13.26
C VAL A 73 -5.52 -6.24 12.95
N ALA A 74 -5.28 -7.56 13.00
CA ALA A 74 -6.35 -8.55 12.82
C ALA A 74 -7.43 -8.44 13.91
N GLN A 75 -7.03 -8.31 15.18
CA GLN A 75 -7.95 -8.12 16.30
C GLN A 75 -8.74 -6.81 16.18
N PHE A 76 -8.10 -5.73 15.74
CA PHE A 76 -8.76 -4.45 15.50
C PHE A 76 -9.88 -4.59 14.45
N TRP A 77 -9.61 -5.23 13.31
CA TRP A 77 -10.62 -5.47 12.28
C TRP A 77 -11.74 -6.38 12.76
N PHE A 78 -11.42 -7.47 13.48
CA PHE A 78 -12.40 -8.36 14.06
C PHE A 78 -13.35 -7.64 15.04
N PHE A 79 -12.80 -6.74 15.87
CA PHE A 79 -13.60 -5.94 16.79
C PHE A 79 -14.57 -4.99 16.08
N ILE A 80 -14.11 -4.33 15.01
CA ILE A 80 -14.95 -3.44 14.20
C ILE A 80 -16.08 -4.23 13.50
N GLU A 81 -15.77 -5.40 12.98
CA GLU A 81 -16.76 -6.28 12.34
C GLU A 81 -17.83 -6.76 13.33
N ARG A 82 -17.41 -7.19 14.52
CA ARG A 82 -18.37 -7.59 15.57
C ARG A 82 -19.35 -6.48 15.96
N LYS A 83 -18.91 -5.24 15.91
CA LYS A 83 -19.78 -4.08 16.17
C LYS A 83 -20.66 -3.70 14.98
N LYS A 84 -20.59 -4.42 13.87
CA LYS A 84 -21.31 -4.13 12.61
C LYS A 84 -21.11 -2.70 12.08
N ILE A 85 -19.99 -2.08 12.43
CA ILE A 85 -19.69 -0.71 12.02
C ILE A 85 -19.28 -0.70 10.55
N ILE A 86 -18.46 -1.68 10.14
CA ILE A 86 -17.92 -1.79 8.78
C ILE A 86 -17.75 -3.28 8.44
N ASN A 87 -18.36 -3.72 7.34
CA ASN A 87 -18.25 -5.10 6.85
C ASN A 87 -17.71 -5.18 5.41
N SER A 88 -17.27 -4.05 4.83
CA SER A 88 -16.86 -4.03 3.42
C SER A 88 -15.35 -4.25 3.28
N SER A 89 -14.96 -5.30 2.52
CA SER A 89 -13.58 -5.55 2.12
C SER A 89 -12.96 -4.35 1.39
N ILE A 90 -13.76 -3.67 0.57
CA ILE A 90 -13.35 -2.47 -0.17
C ILE A 90 -12.96 -1.34 0.78
N PHE A 91 -13.67 -1.17 1.89
CA PHE A 91 -13.34 -0.17 2.89
C PHE A 91 -11.98 -0.44 3.55
N LYS A 92 -11.69 -1.70 3.91
CA LYS A 92 -10.41 -2.10 4.52
C LYS A 92 -9.24 -1.85 3.57
N ILE A 93 -9.40 -2.23 2.28
CA ILE A 93 -8.39 -2.00 1.24
C ILE A 93 -8.11 -0.51 1.08
N SER A 94 -9.16 0.30 1.02
CA SER A 94 -9.02 1.75 0.87
C SER A 94 -8.38 2.40 2.09
N THR A 95 -8.73 1.95 3.29
CA THR A 95 -8.09 2.40 4.53
C THR A 95 -6.60 2.05 4.53
N GLY A 96 -6.25 0.84 4.10
CA GLY A 96 -4.84 0.43 3.95
C GLY A 96 -4.07 1.32 2.98
N LEU A 97 -4.67 1.67 1.84
CA LEU A 97 -4.07 2.59 0.86
C LEU A 97 -3.86 4.00 1.44
N ILE A 98 -4.82 4.53 2.19
CA ILE A 98 -4.71 5.83 2.86
C ILE A 98 -3.59 5.82 3.91
N ILE A 99 -3.55 4.78 4.76
CA ILE A 99 -2.51 4.64 5.79
C ILE A 99 -1.13 4.57 5.15
N MET A 100 -0.98 3.79 4.08
CA MET A 100 0.27 3.70 3.34
C MET A 100 0.66 5.05 2.71
N GLY A 101 -0.30 5.77 2.15
CA GLY A 101 -0.09 7.12 1.63
C GLY A 101 0.41 8.11 2.70
N LEU A 102 -0.09 8.00 3.94
CA LEU A 102 0.42 8.78 5.07
C LEU A 102 1.88 8.46 5.40
N GLY A 103 2.33 7.23 5.14
CA GLY A 103 3.74 6.86 5.29
C GLY A 103 4.67 7.70 4.41
N PHE A 104 4.24 8.07 3.20
CA PHE A 104 5.02 8.93 2.31
C PHE A 104 5.09 10.39 2.77
N VAL A 105 4.20 10.86 3.64
CA VAL A 105 4.32 12.17 4.28
C VAL A 105 5.60 12.23 5.12
N PHE A 106 5.94 11.15 5.82
CA PHE A 106 7.20 11.10 6.56
C PHE A 106 8.41 11.11 5.64
N MET A 107 8.34 10.45 4.48
CA MET A 107 9.39 10.53 3.48
C MET A 107 9.52 11.93 2.85
N PHE A 108 8.42 12.64 2.70
CA PHE A 108 8.44 14.04 2.29
C PHE A 108 9.18 14.91 3.32
N PHE A 109 8.92 14.73 4.63
CA PHE A 109 9.65 15.44 5.68
C PHE A 109 11.12 15.04 5.72
N ALA A 110 11.45 13.75 5.50
CA ALA A 110 12.84 13.30 5.35
C ALA A 110 13.56 14.04 4.22
N ALA A 111 12.90 14.21 3.08
CA ALA A 111 13.46 14.92 1.94
C ALA A 111 13.64 16.42 2.23
N LEU A 112 12.72 17.05 2.95
CA LEU A 112 12.87 18.44 3.41
C LEU A 112 14.04 18.59 4.37
N GLU A 113 14.16 17.70 5.36
CA GLU A 113 15.28 17.70 6.30
C GLU A 113 16.62 17.56 5.58
N TYR A 114 16.69 16.66 4.61
CA TYR A 114 17.88 16.51 3.76
C TYR A 114 18.24 17.79 3.01
N GLU A 115 17.27 18.52 2.45
CA GLU A 115 17.53 19.78 1.75
C GLU A 115 18.12 20.85 2.67
N VAL A 116 17.75 20.85 3.95
CA VAL A 116 18.20 21.86 4.93
C VAL A 116 19.52 21.46 5.60
N LEU A 117 19.65 20.19 6.00
CA LEU A 117 20.75 19.71 6.84
C LEU A 117 21.81 18.90 6.06
N GLY A 118 21.55 18.57 4.80
CA GLY A 118 22.40 17.70 3.97
C GLY A 118 22.32 16.20 4.29
N LYS A 119 21.62 15.83 5.38
CA LYS A 119 21.27 14.46 5.76
C LYS A 119 19.94 14.43 6.45
N SER A 120 19.18 13.33 6.29
CA SER A 120 17.92 13.14 6.99
C SER A 120 18.05 12.11 8.13
N SER A 121 17.23 12.25 9.14
CA SER A 121 17.18 11.32 10.27
C SER A 121 16.58 9.97 9.88
N MET A 122 17.12 8.85 10.40
CA MET A 122 16.56 7.49 10.26
C MET A 122 15.13 7.38 10.79
N TYR A 123 14.74 8.22 11.71
CA TYR A 123 13.42 8.24 12.33
C TYR A 123 12.30 8.35 11.31
N TRP A 124 12.45 9.17 10.28
CA TRP A 124 11.47 9.32 9.22
C TRP A 124 11.24 8.02 8.44
N LEU A 125 12.33 7.31 8.12
CA LEU A 125 12.25 6.02 7.45
C LEU A 125 11.52 4.98 8.30
N VAL A 126 11.84 4.90 9.59
CA VAL A 126 11.18 3.95 10.51
C VAL A 126 9.67 4.22 10.58
N LEU A 127 9.26 5.50 10.68
CA LEU A 127 7.85 5.88 10.65
C LEU A 127 7.19 5.53 9.31
N ALA A 128 7.85 5.82 8.20
CA ALA A 128 7.32 5.48 6.88
C ALA A 128 7.09 3.97 6.75
N TYR A 129 8.07 3.13 7.12
CA TYR A 129 7.92 1.67 7.11
C TYR A 129 6.82 1.17 8.06
N LEU A 130 6.65 1.80 9.22
CA LEU A 130 5.55 1.48 10.14
C LEU A 130 4.20 1.67 9.46
N PHE A 131 3.96 2.84 8.85
CA PHE A 131 2.71 3.14 8.16
C PHE A 131 2.50 2.26 6.93
N HIS A 132 3.57 1.97 6.18
CA HIS A 132 3.52 1.03 5.06
C HIS A 132 3.10 -0.36 5.51
N THR A 133 3.67 -0.87 6.61
CA THR A 133 3.33 -2.20 7.15
C THR A 133 1.89 -2.25 7.65
N VAL A 134 1.43 -1.23 8.38
CA VAL A 134 0.02 -1.18 8.83
C VAL A 134 -0.93 -1.10 7.63
N GLY A 135 -0.61 -0.29 6.63
CA GLY A 135 -1.36 -0.20 5.38
C GLY A 135 -1.43 -1.54 4.64
N GLU A 136 -0.31 -2.26 4.55
CA GLU A 136 -0.23 -3.59 3.97
C GLU A 136 -1.08 -4.59 4.73
N LEU A 137 -0.98 -4.67 6.06
CA LEU A 137 -1.76 -5.57 6.89
C LEU A 137 -3.27 -5.33 6.77
N CYS A 138 -3.69 -4.08 6.53
CA CYS A 138 -5.09 -3.75 6.29
C CYS A 138 -5.58 -4.17 4.90
N ALA A 139 -4.73 -4.11 3.88
CA ALA A 139 -5.13 -4.27 2.48
C ALA A 139 -4.78 -5.64 1.90
N SER A 140 -3.54 -6.09 2.03
CA SER A 140 -3.00 -7.25 1.30
C SER A 140 -3.78 -8.56 1.55
N PRO A 141 -4.04 -9.01 2.79
CA PRO A 141 -4.80 -10.24 3.03
C PRO A 141 -6.26 -10.12 2.58
N VAL A 142 -6.83 -8.91 2.67
CA VAL A 142 -8.21 -8.64 2.26
C VAL A 142 -8.35 -8.66 0.75
N ILE A 143 -7.40 -8.07 0.02
CA ILE A 143 -7.37 -8.09 -1.46
C ILE A 143 -7.37 -9.53 -1.97
N LEU A 144 -6.48 -10.36 -1.46
CA LEU A 144 -6.34 -11.75 -1.88
C LEU A 144 -7.63 -12.54 -1.62
N SER A 145 -8.20 -12.40 -0.41
CA SER A 145 -9.48 -13.03 -0.04
C SER A 145 -10.63 -12.51 -0.90
N TYR A 146 -10.69 -11.21 -1.16
CA TYR A 146 -11.75 -10.61 -1.97
C TYR A 146 -11.73 -11.10 -3.41
N ILE A 147 -10.57 -11.19 -4.03
CA ILE A 147 -10.40 -11.68 -5.39
C ILE A 147 -10.79 -13.15 -5.50
N THR A 148 -10.38 -13.99 -4.54
CA THR A 148 -10.72 -15.42 -4.56
C THR A 148 -12.20 -15.66 -4.34
N LYS A 149 -12.86 -14.92 -3.44
CA LYS A 149 -14.32 -15.01 -3.19
C LYS A 149 -15.15 -14.59 -4.42
N LEU A 150 -14.71 -13.57 -5.16
CA LEU A 150 -15.41 -13.10 -6.36
C LEU A 150 -15.19 -14.01 -7.59
N SER A 151 -14.25 -14.93 -7.51
CA SER A 151 -13.85 -15.77 -8.64
C SER A 151 -14.70 -17.04 -8.70
N PRO A 152 -15.26 -17.40 -9.86
CA PRO A 152 -15.82 -18.73 -10.06
C PRO A 152 -14.75 -19.79 -9.87
N GLN A 153 -15.06 -20.89 -9.19
CA GLN A 153 -14.10 -21.97 -8.88
C GLN A 153 -13.26 -22.43 -10.08
N ARG A 154 -13.89 -22.49 -11.27
CA ARG A 154 -13.23 -22.93 -12.51
C ARG A 154 -12.20 -21.93 -13.05
N LEU A 155 -12.26 -20.65 -12.61
CA LEU A 155 -11.44 -19.56 -13.13
C LEU A 155 -10.49 -18.97 -12.09
N VAL A 156 -10.44 -19.51 -10.87
CA VAL A 156 -9.62 -18.98 -9.77
C VAL A 156 -8.16 -18.85 -10.20
N SER A 157 -7.59 -19.89 -10.81
CA SER A 157 -6.19 -19.86 -11.27
C SER A 157 -5.92 -18.77 -12.31
N SER A 158 -6.83 -18.58 -13.28
CA SER A 158 -6.68 -17.53 -14.31
C SER A 158 -6.80 -16.12 -13.70
N ILE A 159 -7.70 -15.95 -12.73
CA ILE A 159 -7.89 -14.67 -12.04
C ILE A 159 -6.71 -14.37 -11.12
N MET A 160 -6.13 -15.37 -10.49
CA MET A 160 -4.87 -15.23 -9.75
C MET A 160 -3.71 -14.83 -10.67
N GLY A 161 -3.66 -15.36 -11.90
CA GLY A 161 -2.70 -14.91 -12.92
C GLY A 161 -2.85 -13.41 -13.26
N ILE A 162 -4.09 -12.92 -13.42
CA ILE A 162 -4.37 -11.48 -13.61
C ILE A 162 -3.97 -10.66 -12.39
N TYR A 163 -4.19 -11.17 -11.19
CA TYR A 163 -3.75 -10.54 -9.93
C TYR A 163 -2.23 -10.34 -9.91
N PHE A 164 -1.45 -11.37 -10.22
CA PHE A 164 0.01 -11.26 -10.28
C PHE A 164 0.49 -10.39 -11.43
N ALA A 165 -0.21 -10.39 -12.58
CA ALA A 165 0.09 -9.46 -13.66
C ALA A 165 -0.13 -7.99 -13.23
N ALA A 166 -1.18 -7.69 -12.47
CA ALA A 166 -1.42 -6.36 -11.91
C ALA A 166 -0.32 -5.93 -10.92
N ILE A 167 0.18 -6.86 -10.09
CA ILE A 167 1.36 -6.63 -9.23
C ILE A 167 2.57 -6.30 -10.10
N GLY A 168 2.84 -7.08 -11.14
CA GLY A 168 3.95 -6.83 -12.07
C GLY A 168 3.89 -5.45 -12.74
N ILE A 169 2.68 -4.99 -13.12
CA ILE A 169 2.47 -3.63 -13.64
C ILE A 169 2.79 -2.59 -12.56
N GLY A 170 2.32 -2.81 -11.32
CA GLY A 170 2.61 -1.95 -10.18
C GLY A 170 4.13 -1.81 -9.95
N ASN A 171 4.86 -2.93 -9.96
CA ASN A 171 6.31 -2.96 -9.78
C ASN A 171 7.04 -2.21 -10.91
N LYS A 172 6.57 -2.37 -12.16
CA LYS A 172 7.13 -1.62 -13.28
C LYS A 172 6.90 -0.11 -13.13
N LEU A 173 5.72 0.31 -12.69
CA LEU A 173 5.44 1.72 -12.41
C LEU A 173 6.32 2.25 -11.28
N ALA A 174 6.50 1.48 -10.20
CA ALA A 174 7.40 1.83 -9.11
C ALA A 174 8.84 2.05 -9.60
N GLY A 175 9.37 1.12 -10.39
CA GLY A 175 10.70 1.24 -11.00
C GLY A 175 10.82 2.47 -11.91
N THR A 176 9.80 2.77 -12.72
CA THR A 176 9.78 3.96 -13.59
C THR A 176 9.77 5.25 -12.79
N ILE A 177 9.04 5.32 -11.69
CA ILE A 177 9.02 6.46 -10.76
C ILE A 177 10.41 6.63 -10.14
N GLY A 178 11.02 5.53 -9.65
CA GLY A 178 12.36 5.54 -9.08
C GLY A 178 13.43 6.03 -10.05
N GLN A 179 13.40 5.59 -11.31
CA GLN A 179 14.35 6.03 -12.36
C GLN A 179 14.28 7.53 -12.66
N ASN A 180 13.10 8.13 -12.50
CA ASN A 180 12.90 9.56 -12.74
C ASN A 180 13.04 10.42 -11.47
N SER A 181 13.41 9.83 -10.34
CA SER A 181 13.46 10.53 -9.05
C SER A 181 14.48 11.68 -9.01
N GLU A 182 15.63 11.52 -9.66
CA GLU A 182 16.65 12.57 -9.75
C GLU A 182 16.16 13.78 -10.56
N LYS A 183 15.37 13.54 -11.61
CA LYS A 183 14.87 14.63 -12.49
C LYS A 183 13.69 15.38 -11.87
N LEU A 184 12.78 14.68 -11.20
CA LEU A 184 11.55 15.22 -10.64
C LEU A 184 11.73 15.79 -9.23
N GLY A 185 12.80 15.36 -8.54
CA GLY A 185 13.00 15.63 -7.12
C GLY A 185 12.18 14.68 -6.23
N GLU A 186 12.85 14.02 -5.31
CA GLU A 186 12.23 12.98 -4.48
C GLU A 186 11.08 13.50 -3.62
N LYS A 187 11.19 14.72 -3.09
CA LYS A 187 10.11 15.33 -2.30
C LYS A 187 8.81 15.46 -3.08
N PHE A 188 8.88 15.84 -4.38
CA PHE A 188 7.69 15.94 -5.22
C PHE A 188 7.09 14.58 -5.55
N ILE A 189 7.93 13.55 -5.65
CA ILE A 189 7.46 12.18 -5.84
C ILE A 189 6.75 11.69 -4.58
N PHE A 190 7.34 11.85 -3.41
CA PHE A 190 6.72 11.40 -2.15
C PHE A 190 5.37 12.06 -1.90
N ILE A 191 5.28 13.40 -2.07
CA ILE A 191 4.00 14.08 -1.91
C ILE A 191 3.01 13.71 -3.03
N GLY A 192 3.49 13.48 -4.25
CA GLY A 192 2.67 13.02 -5.38
C GLY A 192 2.05 11.65 -5.10
N ILE A 193 2.82 10.68 -4.60
CA ILE A 193 2.32 9.36 -4.22
C ILE A 193 1.31 9.49 -3.07
N THR A 194 1.60 10.33 -2.06
CA THR A 194 0.66 10.64 -0.98
C THR A 194 -0.67 11.12 -1.54
N CYS A 195 -0.65 12.13 -2.41
CA CYS A 195 -1.87 12.69 -3.01
C CYS A 195 -2.65 11.64 -3.80
N VAL A 196 -1.99 10.82 -4.61
CA VAL A 196 -2.63 9.75 -5.38
C VAL A 196 -3.29 8.74 -4.45
N CYS A 197 -2.58 8.24 -3.43
CA CYS A 197 -3.11 7.28 -2.45
C CYS A 197 -4.32 7.86 -1.70
N MET A 198 -4.25 9.13 -1.28
CA MET A 198 -5.34 9.81 -0.59
C MET A 198 -6.56 10.00 -1.50
N ILE A 199 -6.38 10.53 -2.70
CA ILE A 199 -7.47 10.78 -3.66
C ILE A 199 -8.16 9.45 -3.99
N VAL A 200 -7.39 8.42 -4.34
CA VAL A 200 -7.96 7.12 -4.70
C VAL A 200 -8.62 6.46 -3.49
N GLY A 201 -7.96 6.43 -2.33
CA GLY A 201 -8.49 5.84 -1.11
C GLY A 201 -9.81 6.50 -0.68
N PHE A 202 -9.87 7.83 -0.62
CA PHE A 202 -11.10 8.54 -0.27
C PHE A 202 -12.20 8.38 -1.33
N THR A 203 -11.85 8.43 -2.61
CA THR A 203 -12.82 8.22 -3.69
C THR A 203 -13.46 6.83 -3.58
N VAL A 204 -12.65 5.79 -3.32
CA VAL A 204 -13.17 4.43 -3.17
C VAL A 204 -14.02 4.30 -1.91
N ILE A 205 -13.67 4.94 -0.80
CA ILE A 205 -14.51 4.97 0.41
C ILE A 205 -15.87 5.62 0.12
N LEU A 206 -15.89 6.76 -0.55
CA LEU A 206 -17.14 7.46 -0.90
C LEU A 206 -18.07 6.58 -1.76
N PHE A 207 -17.48 5.83 -2.68
CA PHE A 207 -18.24 4.91 -3.55
C PHE A 207 -18.40 3.50 -2.98
N SER A 208 -17.82 3.19 -1.82
CA SER A 208 -17.83 1.85 -1.21
C SER A 208 -19.22 1.28 -1.04
N ARG A 209 -20.20 2.09 -0.58
CA ARG A 209 -21.60 1.68 -0.41
C ARG A 209 -22.27 1.27 -1.74
N LYS A 210 -21.94 1.95 -2.84
CA LYS A 210 -22.43 1.59 -4.18
C LYS A 210 -21.76 0.31 -4.70
N LEU A 211 -20.46 0.18 -4.44
CA LEU A 211 -19.65 -0.99 -4.84
C LEU A 211 -20.05 -2.25 -4.07
N SER A 212 -20.30 -2.14 -2.77
CA SER A 212 -20.77 -3.25 -1.93
C SER A 212 -22.16 -3.74 -2.34
N LYS A 213 -23.07 -2.85 -2.72
CA LYS A 213 -24.38 -3.25 -3.28
C LYS A 213 -24.28 -4.01 -4.60
N LEU A 214 -23.22 -3.79 -5.38
CA LEU A 214 -22.96 -4.47 -6.66
C LEU A 214 -22.35 -5.87 -6.46
N SER A 215 -21.67 -6.11 -5.35
CA SER A 215 -21.06 -7.40 -5.00
C SER A 215 -22.07 -8.45 -4.49
N HIS A 216 -23.36 -8.07 -4.37
CA HIS A 216 -24.45 -8.98 -3.95
C HIS A 216 -24.20 -9.72 -2.62
N GLY A 217 -23.58 -9.08 -1.64
CA GLY A 217 -23.33 -9.66 -0.31
C GLY A 217 -22.11 -10.58 -0.23
N LEU A 218 -21.30 -10.67 -1.28
CA LEU A 218 -19.99 -11.38 -1.26
C LEU A 218 -18.91 -10.62 -0.51
N ASP A 219 -19.21 -9.39 -0.07
CA ASP A 219 -18.33 -8.51 0.71
C ASP A 219 -18.33 -8.83 2.23
N ASN A 220 -19.20 -9.73 2.67
CA ASN A 220 -19.34 -10.12 4.08
C ASN A 220 -18.61 -11.42 4.38
#